data_9982ca495704a85d6b9ada47fe347715
#
_entry.id   9982ca495704a85d6b9ada47fe347715
#
_cell.length_a   1.000
_cell.length_b   1.000
_cell.length_c   1.000
_cell.angle_alpha   90.00
_cell.angle_beta   90.00
_cell.angle_gamma   90.00
#
_symmetry.space_group_name_H-M   'P 1'
#
loop_
_entity.id
_entity.type
_entity.pdbx_description
1 polymer ?
#
loop_
_entity_poly.entity_id
_entity_poly.type
_entity_poly.pdbx_seq_one_letter_code
_entity_poly.pdbx_strand_id
1 'polypeptide(L)'
;MNNFLEELVNTGAVDRLSDFLAPEYVAPLLGIAGIEQAREHILTFRHCYPDMVVTVEGQVAEGDIVATWYVMRGTHLGAFAGVPATGKKITLRAVNVQRIRGGRVVEHWGGSNSLEALLELGLVRWASDLGVASPTAQPGAAPNGGPATPSGNSGVTEGPPSVS
;
A
#
# COMPACT_ATOMS: atom_id res chain seq x y z
N MET A 1 4.85 -18.70 -2.17
CA MET A 1 5.94 -17.69 -2.20
C MET A 1 6.00 -17.11 -0.81
N ASN A 2 6.98 -17.55 -0.02
CA ASN A 2 7.12 -17.11 1.36
C ASN A 2 7.67 -15.70 1.40
N ASN A 3 6.98 -14.94 1.90
CA ASN A 3 7.01 -13.77 2.76
C ASN A 3 8.35 -13.01 2.83
N PHE A 4 8.78 -12.48 1.64
CA PHE A 4 9.73 -11.39 1.59
C PHE A 4 9.49 -10.39 2.75
N LEU A 5 8.22 -10.00 3.00
CA LEU A 5 7.87 -9.09 4.07
C LEU A 5 8.14 -9.66 5.46
N GLU A 6 7.70 -10.87 5.75
CA GLU A 6 7.88 -11.46 7.08
C GLU A 6 9.32 -11.92 7.33
N GLU A 7 9.97 -12.52 6.33
CA GLU A 7 11.34 -12.98 6.49
C GLU A 7 12.36 -11.84 6.56
N LEU A 8 12.28 -10.86 5.67
CA LEU A 8 13.29 -9.80 5.62
C LEU A 8 12.94 -8.61 6.50
N VAL A 9 11.70 -8.15 6.43
CA VAL A 9 11.33 -6.93 7.14
C VAL A 9 11.29 -7.18 8.65
N ASN A 10 10.75 -8.31 9.11
CA ASN A 10 10.70 -8.62 10.54
C ASN A 10 12.06 -8.96 11.14
N THR A 11 12.92 -9.67 10.40
CA THR A 11 14.23 -10.08 10.90
C THR A 11 15.32 -9.03 10.66
N GLY A 12 15.12 -8.13 9.70
CA GLY A 12 16.15 -7.19 9.26
C GLY A 12 17.29 -7.85 8.47
N ALA A 13 17.06 -9.06 7.93
CA ALA A 13 18.05 -9.82 7.18
C ALA A 13 18.29 -9.23 5.77
N VAL A 14 18.62 -7.94 5.71
CA VAL A 14 18.77 -7.18 4.46
C VAL A 14 19.88 -7.71 3.53
N ASP A 15 20.80 -8.52 4.07
CA ASP A 15 21.85 -9.17 3.26
C ASP A 15 21.28 -10.23 2.30
N ARG A 16 20.07 -10.71 2.57
CA ARG A 16 19.36 -11.67 1.72
C ARG A 16 18.44 -11.02 0.68
N LEU A 17 18.47 -9.70 0.53
CA LEU A 17 17.62 -9.00 -0.43
C LEU A 17 17.77 -9.51 -1.86
N SER A 18 18.99 -9.89 -2.28
CA SER A 18 19.25 -10.46 -3.60
C SER A 18 18.61 -11.84 -3.86
N ASP A 19 18.16 -12.53 -2.80
CA ASP A 19 17.40 -13.79 -2.96
C ASP A 19 15.99 -13.51 -3.47
N PHE A 20 15.44 -12.33 -3.16
CA PHE A 20 14.05 -11.94 -3.40
C PHE A 20 13.88 -10.84 -4.46
N LEU A 21 14.82 -9.91 -4.55
CA LEU A 21 14.78 -8.79 -5.49
C LEU A 21 15.73 -9.06 -6.66
N ALA A 22 15.28 -8.72 -7.87
CA ALA A 22 16.14 -8.71 -9.05
C ALA A 22 17.13 -7.53 -9.00
N PRO A 23 18.30 -7.63 -9.67
CA PRO A 23 19.24 -6.50 -9.71
C PRO A 23 18.61 -5.21 -10.26
N GLU A 24 17.69 -5.33 -11.21
CA GLU A 24 16.94 -4.22 -11.84
C GLU A 24 15.67 -3.82 -11.07
N TYR A 25 15.51 -4.24 -9.82
CA TYR A 25 14.34 -3.92 -8.99
C TYR A 25 14.04 -2.43 -8.94
N VAL A 26 12.75 -2.08 -9.08
CA VAL A 26 12.26 -0.71 -8.92
C VAL A 26 10.98 -0.65 -8.08
N ALA A 27 10.86 0.41 -7.27
CA ALA A 27 9.63 0.78 -6.57
C ALA A 27 9.34 2.27 -6.82
N PRO A 28 8.66 2.59 -7.94
CA PRO A 28 8.50 3.98 -8.40
C PRO A 28 7.83 4.91 -7.39
N LEU A 29 6.81 4.42 -6.66
CA LEU A 29 6.10 5.22 -5.66
C LEU A 29 6.97 5.60 -4.44
N LEU A 30 8.04 4.84 -4.20
CA LEU A 30 9.00 5.09 -3.13
C LEU A 30 10.27 5.79 -3.64
N GLY A 31 10.41 5.98 -4.95
CA GLY A 31 11.61 6.52 -5.58
C GLY A 31 12.82 5.58 -5.45
N ILE A 32 12.60 4.26 -5.31
CA ILE A 32 13.64 3.26 -5.09
C ILE A 32 14.01 2.61 -6.42
N ALA A 33 15.31 2.52 -6.70
CA ALA A 33 15.88 1.77 -7.82
C ALA A 33 17.09 0.95 -7.34
N GLY A 34 17.01 -0.37 -7.57
CA GLY A 34 18.05 -1.31 -7.18
C GLY A 34 17.99 -1.76 -5.72
N ILE A 35 18.80 -2.78 -5.44
CA ILE A 35 18.80 -3.50 -4.15
C ILE A 35 19.34 -2.61 -3.02
N GLU A 36 20.33 -1.77 -3.28
CA GLU A 36 20.95 -0.95 -2.22
C GLU A 36 19.98 0.11 -1.68
N GLN A 37 19.22 0.78 -2.54
CA GLN A 37 18.20 1.73 -2.08
C GLN A 37 17.05 1.01 -1.34
N ALA A 38 16.69 -0.21 -1.76
CA ALA A 38 15.75 -1.04 -1.02
C ALA A 38 16.27 -1.41 0.38
N ARG A 39 17.57 -1.73 0.48
CA ARG A 39 18.26 -2.00 1.74
C ARG A 39 18.18 -0.80 2.69
N GLU A 40 18.59 0.37 2.20
CA GLU A 40 18.55 1.61 2.96
C GLU A 40 17.14 1.96 3.45
N HIS A 41 16.14 1.75 2.60
CA HIS A 41 14.75 1.98 2.95
C HIS A 41 14.29 1.08 4.10
N ILE A 42 14.57 -0.22 4.05
CA ILE A 42 14.22 -1.17 5.11
C ILE A 42 14.94 -0.83 6.42
N LEU A 43 16.24 -0.52 6.36
CA LEU A 43 17.02 -0.14 7.53
C LEU A 43 16.52 1.15 8.17
N THR A 44 16.13 2.13 7.36
CA THR A 44 15.51 3.38 7.83
C THR A 44 14.22 3.10 8.58
N PHE A 45 13.33 2.27 8.02
CA PHE A 45 12.09 1.87 8.69
C PHE A 45 12.37 1.15 10.02
N ARG A 46 13.33 0.24 10.05
CA ARG A 46 13.71 -0.47 11.28
C ARG A 46 14.35 0.44 12.32
N HIS A 47 15.09 1.47 11.89
CA HIS A 47 15.60 2.48 12.81
C HIS A 47 14.45 3.29 13.44
N CYS A 48 13.44 3.62 12.65
CA CYS A 48 12.28 4.39 13.14
C CYS A 48 11.34 3.56 14.01
N TYR A 49 11.21 2.27 13.69
CA TYR A 49 10.32 1.31 14.36
C TYR A 49 11.08 0.03 14.69
N PRO A 50 12.00 0.04 15.71
CA PRO A 50 12.89 -1.09 15.96
C PRO A 50 12.13 -2.37 16.42
N ASP A 51 10.95 -2.21 17.01
CA ASP A 51 10.06 -3.29 17.45
C ASP A 51 8.99 -3.66 16.41
N MET A 52 9.15 -3.22 15.14
CA MET A 52 8.13 -3.44 14.15
C MET A 52 7.94 -4.91 13.82
N VAL A 53 6.67 -5.28 13.66
CA VAL A 53 6.22 -6.58 13.20
C VAL A 53 5.26 -6.40 12.02
N VAL A 54 5.57 -7.04 10.91
CA VAL A 54 4.70 -7.17 9.75
C VAL A 54 4.01 -8.52 9.80
N THR A 55 2.70 -8.52 9.62
CA THR A 55 1.87 -9.72 9.52
C THR A 55 1.12 -9.69 8.19
N VAL A 56 1.36 -10.67 7.34
CA VAL A 56 0.64 -10.83 6.07
C VAL A 56 -0.75 -11.39 6.37
N GLU A 57 -1.80 -10.66 5.95
CA GLU A 57 -3.20 -11.06 6.13
C GLU A 57 -3.71 -11.85 4.91
N GLY A 58 -3.09 -11.68 3.73
CA GLY A 58 -3.43 -12.48 2.56
C GLY A 58 -2.67 -12.08 1.30
N GLN A 59 -2.76 -12.96 0.31
CA GLN A 59 -2.11 -12.79 -0.99
C GLN A 59 -3.00 -13.36 -2.10
N VAL A 60 -2.94 -12.73 -3.26
CA VAL A 60 -3.48 -13.28 -4.51
C VAL A 60 -2.44 -13.13 -5.61
N ALA A 61 -2.43 -14.06 -6.55
CA ALA A 61 -1.52 -14.04 -7.68
C ALA A 61 -2.26 -14.32 -8.98
N GLU A 62 -1.92 -13.56 -10.02
CA GLU A 62 -2.39 -13.76 -11.38
C GLU A 62 -1.23 -13.48 -12.35
N GLY A 63 -0.89 -14.48 -13.16
CA GLY A 63 0.26 -14.40 -14.07
C GLY A 63 1.56 -14.14 -13.30
N ASP A 64 2.24 -13.04 -13.64
CA ASP A 64 3.48 -12.59 -13.01
C ASP A 64 3.26 -11.55 -11.89
N ILE A 65 2.01 -11.27 -11.54
CA ILE A 65 1.63 -10.28 -10.52
C ILE A 65 1.22 -10.98 -9.23
N VAL A 66 1.70 -10.45 -8.10
CA VAL A 66 1.30 -10.85 -6.76
C VAL A 66 0.85 -9.61 -5.98
N ALA A 67 -0.37 -9.64 -5.47
CA ALA A 67 -0.85 -8.64 -4.54
C ALA A 67 -0.87 -9.21 -3.12
N THR A 68 -0.32 -8.47 -2.16
CA THR A 68 -0.20 -8.86 -0.75
C THR A 68 -0.77 -7.75 0.12
N TRP A 69 -1.69 -8.07 1.03
CA TRP A 69 -2.12 -7.11 2.05
C TRP A 69 -1.65 -7.55 3.42
N TYR A 70 -1.22 -6.58 4.21
CA TYR A 70 -0.56 -6.81 5.48
C TYR A 70 -0.78 -5.67 6.47
N VAL A 71 -0.48 -5.97 7.73
CA VAL A 71 -0.47 -4.99 8.82
C VAL A 71 0.95 -4.92 9.38
N MET A 72 1.46 -3.69 9.53
CA MET A 72 2.67 -3.40 10.29
C MET A 72 2.28 -2.74 11.61
N ARG A 73 2.85 -3.20 12.71
CA ARG A 73 2.74 -2.59 14.04
C ARG A 73 4.12 -2.30 14.57
N GLY A 74 4.27 -1.19 15.27
CA GLY A 74 5.54 -0.81 15.89
C GLY A 74 5.41 0.45 16.72
N THR A 75 6.50 0.82 17.41
CA THR A 75 6.60 2.04 18.21
C THR A 75 7.55 3.01 17.52
N HIS A 76 7.12 4.27 17.34
CA HIS A 76 7.93 5.32 16.70
C HIS A 76 9.03 5.80 17.64
N LEU A 77 10.19 5.15 17.60
CA LEU A 77 11.33 5.38 18.49
C LEU A 77 12.54 6.05 17.81
N GLY A 78 12.56 6.13 16.48
CA GLY A 78 13.59 6.84 15.71
C GLY A 78 13.03 8.04 14.96
N ALA A 79 13.87 9.01 14.63
CA ALA A 79 13.46 10.15 13.80
C ALA A 79 13.18 9.70 12.37
N PHE A 80 12.10 10.20 11.76
CA PHE A 80 11.72 9.91 10.38
C PHE A 80 11.31 11.18 9.64
N ALA A 81 11.87 11.41 8.45
CA ALA A 81 11.55 12.56 7.60
C ALA A 81 11.58 13.93 8.34
N GLY A 82 12.52 14.12 9.26
CA GLY A 82 12.63 15.32 10.09
C GLY A 82 11.72 15.37 11.30
N VAL A 83 10.92 14.34 11.53
CA VAL A 83 10.05 14.20 12.70
C VAL A 83 10.79 13.44 13.80
N PRO A 84 10.94 14.03 15.02
CA PRO A 84 11.54 13.35 16.16
C PRO A 84 10.70 12.14 16.59
N ALA A 85 11.33 11.17 17.26
CA ALA A 85 10.65 10.05 17.89
C ALA A 85 9.52 10.51 18.81
N THR A 86 8.32 9.94 18.65
CA THR A 86 7.14 10.30 19.44
C THR A 86 6.85 9.32 20.58
N GLY A 87 7.46 8.13 20.58
CA GLY A 87 7.16 7.04 21.51
C GLY A 87 5.77 6.40 21.32
N LYS A 88 5.01 6.82 20.31
CA LYS A 88 3.66 6.31 20.07
C LYS A 88 3.68 5.00 19.30
N LYS A 89 2.74 4.12 19.62
CA LYS A 89 2.45 2.92 18.82
C LYS A 89 1.70 3.31 17.57
N ILE A 90 2.03 2.67 16.45
CA ILE A 90 1.33 2.83 15.18
C ILE A 90 0.84 1.49 14.65
N THR A 91 -0.19 1.56 13.83
CA THR A 91 -0.67 0.43 13.02
C THR A 91 -0.83 0.92 11.58
N LEU A 92 0.00 0.39 10.69
CA LEU A 92 -0.11 0.63 9.26
C LEU A 92 -0.75 -0.56 8.58
N ARG A 93 -1.77 -0.32 7.76
CA ARG A 93 -2.35 -1.29 6.83
C ARG A 93 -1.87 -0.94 5.44
N ALA A 94 -1.40 -1.93 4.71
CA ALA A 94 -0.84 -1.69 3.40
C ALA A 94 -1.17 -2.81 2.41
N VAL A 95 -1.09 -2.46 1.14
CA VAL A 95 -1.16 -3.38 0.02
C VAL A 95 0.07 -3.17 -0.85
N ASN A 96 0.77 -4.24 -1.15
CA ASN A 96 1.85 -4.28 -2.12
C ASN A 96 1.39 -5.07 -3.35
N VAL A 97 1.69 -4.55 -4.54
CA VAL A 97 1.53 -5.25 -5.80
C VAL A 97 2.92 -5.41 -6.40
N GLN A 98 3.32 -6.62 -6.70
CA GLN A 98 4.67 -6.96 -7.13
C GLN A 98 4.63 -7.71 -8.45
N ARG A 99 5.54 -7.37 -9.36
CA ARG A 99 5.81 -8.16 -10.56
C ARG A 99 6.97 -9.10 -10.31
N ILE A 100 6.77 -10.37 -10.63
CA ILE A 100 7.76 -11.44 -10.42
C ILE A 100 8.30 -11.91 -11.77
N ARG A 101 9.62 -11.95 -11.91
CA ARG A 101 10.31 -12.58 -13.05
C ARG A 101 11.48 -13.41 -12.55
N GLY A 102 11.62 -14.62 -13.09
CA GLY A 102 12.69 -15.52 -12.65
C GLY A 102 12.69 -15.82 -11.15
N GLY A 103 11.51 -15.80 -10.49
CA GLY A 103 11.36 -16.02 -9.05
C GLY A 103 11.73 -14.83 -8.17
N ARG A 104 12.05 -13.65 -8.75
CA ARG A 104 12.41 -12.44 -8.03
C ARG A 104 11.47 -11.28 -8.38
N VAL A 105 11.32 -10.37 -7.44
CA VAL A 105 10.56 -9.13 -7.63
C VAL A 105 11.38 -8.19 -8.52
N VAL A 106 10.82 -7.78 -9.64
CA VAL A 106 11.42 -6.80 -10.55
C VAL A 106 10.79 -5.41 -10.36
N GLU A 107 9.53 -5.37 -9.91
CA GLU A 107 8.79 -4.13 -9.79
C GLU A 107 7.82 -4.20 -8.62
N HIS A 108 7.68 -3.09 -7.89
CA HIS A 108 6.85 -3.01 -6.70
C HIS A 108 6.05 -1.71 -6.70
N TRP A 109 4.76 -1.83 -6.55
CA TRP A 109 3.84 -0.75 -6.23
C TRP A 109 3.19 -1.06 -4.89
N GLY A 110 2.87 -0.02 -4.13
CA GLY A 110 2.19 -0.21 -2.87
C GLY A 110 1.69 1.09 -2.29
N GLY A 111 0.77 0.96 -1.37
CA GLY A 111 0.21 2.07 -0.63
C GLY A 111 -0.20 1.63 0.77
N SER A 112 -0.24 2.58 1.68
CA SER A 112 -0.66 2.34 3.07
C SER A 112 -1.59 3.45 3.54
N ASN A 113 -2.27 3.22 4.66
CA ASN A 113 -3.06 4.22 5.36
C ASN A 113 -2.16 5.24 6.10
N SER A 114 -1.15 5.78 5.40
CA SER A 114 -0.13 6.67 6.00
C SER A 114 -0.74 7.92 6.63
N LEU A 115 -1.86 8.44 6.09
CA LEU A 115 -2.52 9.62 6.63
C LEU A 115 -3.03 9.37 8.04
N GLU A 116 -3.70 8.24 8.28
CA GLU A 116 -4.20 7.87 9.61
C GLU A 116 -3.05 7.75 10.60
N ALA A 117 -1.95 7.12 10.20
CA ALA A 117 -0.77 7.00 11.05
C ALA A 117 -0.16 8.37 11.41
N LEU A 118 -0.11 9.31 10.46
CA LEU A 118 0.37 10.67 10.71
C LEU A 118 -0.57 11.44 11.63
N LEU A 119 -1.89 11.24 11.53
CA LEU A 119 -2.88 11.79 12.44
C LEU A 119 -2.72 11.22 13.86
N GLU A 120 -2.57 9.90 14.00
CA GLU A 120 -2.33 9.22 15.28
C GLU A 120 -1.03 9.70 15.95
N LEU A 121 0.02 9.92 15.18
CA LEU A 121 1.27 10.51 15.67
C LEU A 121 1.11 11.99 16.08
N GLY A 122 0.07 12.67 15.59
CA GLY A 122 -0.16 14.09 15.81
C GLY A 122 0.69 15.00 14.92
N LEU A 123 1.22 14.45 13.84
CA LEU A 123 2.06 15.14 12.85
C LEU A 123 1.24 15.90 11.81
N VAL A 124 0.00 15.49 11.63
CA VAL A 124 -1.00 16.12 10.77
C VAL A 124 -2.25 16.33 11.61
N ARG A 125 -3.01 17.38 11.32
CA ARG A 125 -4.30 17.69 11.95
C ARG A 125 -5.32 17.97 10.86
N TRP A 126 -6.59 17.66 11.12
CA TRP A 126 -7.66 18.08 10.24
C TRP A 126 -7.80 19.60 10.26
N ALA A 127 -8.17 20.20 9.13
CA ALA A 127 -8.37 21.64 9.03
C ALA A 127 -9.44 22.15 10.03
N SER A 128 -10.46 21.34 10.32
CA SER A 128 -11.46 21.58 11.35
C SER A 128 -10.86 21.80 12.74
N ASP A 129 -9.81 21.03 13.08
CA ASP A 129 -9.15 21.10 14.39
C ASP A 129 -8.29 22.37 14.55
N LEU A 130 -7.98 23.01 13.43
CA LEU A 130 -7.21 24.26 13.36
C LEU A 130 -8.12 25.48 13.29
N GLY A 131 -9.45 25.32 13.35
CA GLY A 131 -10.42 26.41 13.19
C GLY A 131 -10.46 26.97 11.76
N VAL A 132 -9.88 26.28 10.79
CA VAL A 132 -9.96 26.64 9.38
C VAL A 132 -11.33 26.22 8.87
N ALA A 133 -12.15 27.19 8.46
CA ALA A 133 -13.44 26.91 7.85
C ALA A 133 -13.25 26.03 6.62
N SER A 134 -14.04 24.96 6.50
CA SER A 134 -14.08 24.19 5.26
C SER A 134 -14.37 25.13 4.11
N PRO A 135 -13.65 25.01 2.95
CA PRO A 135 -14.02 25.77 1.77
C PRO A 135 -15.49 25.45 1.49
N THR A 136 -16.34 26.46 1.59
CA THR A 136 -17.75 26.36 1.26
C THR A 136 -17.83 25.77 -0.16
N ALA A 137 -18.50 24.65 -0.29
CA ALA A 137 -18.81 24.10 -1.61
C ALA A 137 -19.42 25.23 -2.43
N GLN A 138 -18.81 25.60 -3.55
CA GLN A 138 -19.37 26.59 -4.44
C GLN A 138 -20.76 26.11 -4.85
N PRO A 139 -21.81 26.89 -4.62
CA PRO A 139 -23.14 26.55 -5.12
C PRO A 139 -23.09 26.67 -6.66
N GLY A 140 -23.02 25.56 -7.35
CA GLY A 140 -23.03 25.57 -8.83
C GLY A 140 -22.32 24.45 -9.58
N ALA A 141 -21.62 23.54 -8.92
CA ALA A 141 -21.16 22.34 -9.61
C ALA A 141 -22.34 21.37 -9.71
N ALA A 142 -23.03 21.40 -10.84
CA ALA A 142 -23.99 20.34 -11.18
C ALA A 142 -23.28 18.98 -11.14
N PRO A 143 -23.91 17.93 -10.56
CA PRO A 143 -23.34 16.60 -10.63
C PRO A 143 -23.15 16.23 -12.10
N ASN A 144 -21.94 15.84 -12.47
CA ASN A 144 -21.64 15.31 -13.78
C ASN A 144 -22.64 14.21 -14.08
N GLY A 145 -23.53 14.48 -15.06
CA GLY A 145 -24.52 13.53 -15.53
C GLY A 145 -23.81 12.26 -15.98
N GLY A 146 -24.00 11.18 -15.24
CA GLY A 146 -23.65 9.86 -15.71
C GLY A 146 -24.36 9.58 -17.05
N PRO A 147 -23.81 8.72 -17.91
CA PRO A 147 -24.41 8.41 -19.18
C PRO A 147 -25.84 7.88 -18.98
N ALA A 148 -26.77 8.50 -19.69
CA ALA A 148 -28.16 8.10 -19.70
C ALA A 148 -28.27 6.62 -20.11
N THR A 149 -28.87 5.81 -19.25
CA THR A 149 -29.30 4.47 -19.60
C THR A 149 -30.37 4.58 -20.71
N PRO A 150 -30.24 3.91 -21.84
CA PRO A 150 -31.33 3.85 -22.81
C PRO A 150 -32.49 3.06 -22.22
N SER A 151 -33.63 3.73 -22.10
CA SER A 151 -34.91 3.11 -21.72
C SER A 151 -35.36 2.12 -22.78
N GLY A 152 -35.69 0.97 -22.32
CA GLY A 152 -36.64 0.01 -22.75
C GLY A 152 -36.87 -0.24 -24.25
N ASN A 153 -36.63 -1.47 -24.67
CA ASN A 153 -37.46 -2.09 -25.67
C ASN A 153 -37.95 -3.41 -25.10
N SER A 154 -39.26 -3.46 -24.92
CA SER A 154 -40.03 -4.64 -24.53
C SER A 154 -40.14 -5.61 -25.71
N GLY A 155 -39.99 -6.89 -25.43
CA GLY A 155 -40.59 -7.99 -26.21
C GLY A 155 -39.59 -8.83 -26.98
N VAL A 156 -39.38 -10.05 -26.53
CA VAL A 156 -39.71 -11.29 -27.22
C VAL A 156 -39.26 -12.45 -26.33
N THR A 157 -40.22 -13.27 -25.95
CA THR A 157 -40.08 -14.58 -25.33
C THR A 157 -39.52 -15.57 -26.34
N GLU A 158 -38.40 -16.22 -26.03
CA GLU A 158 -38.08 -17.54 -26.60
C GLU A 158 -37.36 -18.38 -25.54
N GLY A 159 -37.88 -19.59 -25.36
CA GLY A 159 -37.45 -20.58 -24.38
C GLY A 159 -36.14 -21.30 -24.78
N PRO A 160 -35.51 -22.04 -23.86
CA PRO A 160 -34.23 -22.68 -24.07
C PRO A 160 -34.34 -23.92 -24.96
N PRO A 161 -33.29 -24.20 -25.78
CA PRO A 161 -33.22 -25.47 -26.51
C PRO A 161 -32.78 -26.60 -25.60
N SER A 162 -33.45 -27.72 -25.70
CA SER A 162 -33.11 -28.99 -25.08
C SER A 162 -31.87 -29.60 -25.74
N VAL A 163 -30.98 -30.10 -24.91
CA VAL A 163 -29.79 -30.88 -25.32
C VAL A 163 -30.21 -32.36 -25.37
N SER A 164 -29.93 -32.97 -26.51
CA SER A 164 -29.79 -34.44 -26.67
C SER A 164 -28.33 -34.77 -26.83
#